data_8a7524425306a70caa2301d7e357f853
#
_entry.id   8a7524425306a70caa2301d7e357f853
#
_cell.length_a   1.000
_cell.length_b   1.000
_cell.length_c   1.000
_cell.angle_alpha   90.00
_cell.angle_beta   90.00
_cell.angle_gamma   90.00
#
_symmetry.space_group_name_H-M   'P 1'
#
loop_
_entity.id
_entity.type
_entity.pdbx_description
1 polymer ?
#
loop_
_entity_poly.entity_id
_entity_poly.type
_entity_poly.pdbx_seq_one_letter_code
_entity_poly.pdbx_strand_id
1 'polypeptide(L)'
;MTNRLGCAEAIVLLAAGLVVNAPARAQSAPPQGSFLEVDGAKLYYEECGSAPHAVVLVHDGVLHSAAWDDVWQDFCKHFHAIRYDRRGYGRSPVATHGYYATDDLVAVLRHLKLKRVAIVGSSHGGEISINFTLDHPEMVEQLVLVGAVVGGMPFTPHFLERGDALGKPLEKGDIEGAIVAAAKDKYLTASGSDAARKRMAEILSANPQDLTHPELELPVKPALPRLGEIRIPTMLLVGDADIPDVHAHAGAIEAGVPRARRVVIDEAGHLMYLEKPTEFSRIVIEFLENQ
;
A
#
# COMPACT_ATOMS: atom_id res chain seq x y z
N MET A 1 -1.92 44.60 -76.46
CA MET A 1 -1.20 43.50 -77.15
C MET A 1 -0.61 42.57 -76.15
N THR A 2 -1.10 41.31 -76.22
CA THR A 2 -0.50 40.01 -75.82
C THR A 2 -0.06 39.82 -74.36
N ASN A 3 -0.90 39.28 -73.58
CA ASN A 3 -1.02 37.88 -73.14
C ASN A 3 0.32 37.15 -72.84
N ARG A 4 0.50 36.70 -71.60
CA ARG A 4 0.90 35.33 -71.27
C ARG A 4 0.57 34.99 -69.84
N LEU A 5 -0.32 33.98 -69.71
CA LEU A 5 -0.58 33.19 -68.46
C LEU A 5 0.65 32.35 -68.14
N GLY A 6 0.97 32.24 -66.83
CA GLY A 6 1.92 31.29 -66.28
C GLY A 6 1.21 30.50 -65.19
N CYS A 7 0.86 29.25 -65.47
CA CYS A 7 0.36 28.27 -64.48
C CYS A 7 1.45 27.95 -63.45
N ALA A 8 1.15 28.11 -62.18
CA ALA A 8 1.93 27.56 -61.12
C ALA A 8 1.19 26.31 -60.59
N GLU A 9 1.78 25.13 -60.85
CA GLU A 9 1.35 23.85 -60.32
C GLU A 9 1.68 23.79 -58.82
N ALA A 10 0.64 23.63 -58.01
CA ALA A 10 0.80 23.37 -56.60
C ALA A 10 1.02 21.86 -56.36
N ILE A 11 2.24 21.50 -55.96
CA ILE A 11 2.58 20.15 -55.53
C ILE A 11 2.06 19.98 -54.10
N VAL A 12 0.99 19.17 -53.93
CA VAL A 12 0.50 18.73 -52.64
C VAL A 12 1.33 17.53 -52.19
N LEU A 13 2.24 17.74 -51.23
CA LEU A 13 2.94 16.68 -50.55
C LEU A 13 2.00 16.07 -49.48
N LEU A 14 1.45 14.88 -49.78
CA LEU A 14 0.81 14.04 -48.76
C LEU A 14 1.90 13.47 -47.82
N ALA A 15 2.00 13.99 -46.63
CA ALA A 15 2.77 13.36 -45.56
C ALA A 15 1.92 12.22 -44.98
N ALA A 16 2.22 10.98 -45.39
CA ALA A 16 1.67 9.78 -44.73
C ALA A 16 2.30 9.63 -43.33
N GLY A 17 1.58 10.08 -42.33
CA GLY A 17 1.94 9.85 -40.93
C GLY A 17 1.82 8.35 -40.61
N LEU A 18 2.94 7.68 -40.40
CA LEU A 18 2.95 6.34 -39.77
C LEU A 18 2.49 6.48 -38.31
N VAL A 19 1.24 6.11 -38.05
CA VAL A 19 0.78 5.87 -36.67
C VAL A 19 1.40 4.55 -36.24
N VAL A 20 2.50 4.63 -35.47
CA VAL A 20 3.06 3.48 -34.78
C VAL A 20 2.12 3.21 -33.60
N ASN A 21 1.20 2.25 -33.76
CA ASN A 21 0.44 1.68 -32.67
C ASN A 21 1.44 0.98 -31.75
N ALA A 22 1.71 1.56 -30.59
CA ALA A 22 2.35 0.82 -29.49
C ALA A 22 1.47 -0.39 -29.16
N PRO A 23 2.04 -1.60 -28.99
CA PRO A 23 1.26 -2.76 -28.61
C PRO A 23 0.58 -2.50 -27.28
N ALA A 24 -0.73 -2.62 -27.23
CA ALA A 24 -1.50 -2.63 -25.99
C ALA A 24 -0.85 -3.68 -25.08
N ARG A 25 -0.39 -3.23 -23.90
CA ARG A 25 0.15 -4.12 -22.86
C ARG A 25 -0.94 -5.12 -22.57
N ALA A 26 -0.71 -6.40 -22.88
CA ALA A 26 -1.65 -7.46 -22.55
C ALA A 26 -1.88 -7.42 -21.05
N GLN A 27 -3.10 -7.05 -20.64
CA GLN A 27 -3.53 -7.20 -19.25
C GLN A 27 -3.47 -8.70 -18.96
N SER A 28 -2.50 -9.10 -18.16
CA SER A 28 -2.51 -10.44 -17.57
C SER A 28 -3.83 -10.60 -16.82
N ALA A 29 -4.48 -11.76 -16.97
CA ALA A 29 -5.65 -12.07 -16.17
C ALA A 29 -5.35 -11.78 -14.70
N PRO A 30 -6.29 -11.20 -13.95
CA PRO A 30 -6.07 -10.91 -12.53
C PRO A 30 -5.62 -12.20 -11.84
N PRO A 31 -4.65 -12.13 -10.92
CA PRO A 31 -4.19 -13.30 -10.20
C PRO A 31 -5.39 -13.99 -9.55
N GLN A 32 -5.50 -15.31 -9.74
CA GLN A 32 -6.51 -16.10 -9.06
C GLN A 32 -6.05 -16.27 -7.61
N GLY A 33 -6.58 -15.41 -6.72
CA GLY A 33 -6.33 -15.55 -5.30
C GLY A 33 -7.11 -16.72 -4.70
N SER A 34 -6.75 -17.06 -3.49
CA SER A 34 -7.33 -18.15 -2.70
C SER A 34 -7.87 -17.63 -1.38
N PHE A 35 -8.63 -18.48 -0.68
CA PHE A 35 -9.11 -18.20 0.66
C PHE A 35 -8.49 -19.15 1.66
N LEU A 36 -8.09 -18.59 2.79
CA LEU A 36 -7.66 -19.31 3.98
C LEU A 36 -8.75 -19.18 5.06
N GLU A 37 -9.10 -20.28 5.74
CA GLU A 37 -9.96 -20.24 6.91
C GLU A 37 -9.12 -20.01 8.17
N VAL A 38 -9.49 -18.99 8.94
CA VAL A 38 -8.82 -18.60 10.18
C VAL A 38 -9.88 -18.25 11.21
N ASP A 39 -9.95 -19.00 12.31
CA ASP A 39 -10.83 -18.70 13.44
C ASP A 39 -12.27 -18.34 13.00
N GLY A 40 -12.85 -19.21 12.16
CA GLY A 40 -14.20 -19.03 11.63
C GLY A 40 -14.40 -17.91 10.61
N ALA A 41 -13.34 -17.21 10.23
CA ALA A 41 -13.32 -16.23 9.16
C ALA A 41 -12.59 -16.77 7.93
N LYS A 42 -12.74 -16.07 6.79
CA LYS A 42 -12.00 -16.33 5.56
C LYS A 42 -11.13 -15.15 5.23
N LEU A 43 -9.85 -15.38 4.98
CA LEU A 43 -8.94 -14.36 4.47
C LEU A 43 -8.63 -14.64 3.01
N TYR A 44 -8.84 -13.65 2.18
CA TYR A 44 -8.40 -13.68 0.79
C TYR A 44 -6.91 -13.37 0.72
N TYR A 45 -6.17 -14.15 -0.05
CA TYR A 45 -4.76 -13.89 -0.31
C TYR A 45 -4.39 -14.21 -1.75
N GLU A 46 -3.31 -13.63 -2.20
CA GLU A 46 -2.68 -13.88 -3.48
C GLU A 46 -1.19 -14.14 -3.27
N GLU A 47 -0.63 -15.02 -4.10
CA GLU A 47 0.80 -15.29 -4.13
C GLU A 47 1.32 -15.33 -5.56
N CYS A 48 2.57 -14.96 -5.75
CA CYS A 48 3.26 -15.01 -7.04
C CYS A 48 4.77 -15.11 -6.87
N GLY A 49 5.45 -15.41 -7.98
CA GLY A 49 6.90 -15.62 -7.95
C GLY A 49 7.26 -16.97 -7.32
N SER A 50 8.55 -17.32 -7.41
CA SER A 50 9.07 -18.61 -6.93
C SER A 50 10.49 -18.50 -6.38
N ALA A 51 10.94 -17.27 -6.07
CA ALA A 51 12.23 -17.05 -5.43
C ALA A 51 12.26 -17.65 -4.02
N PRO A 52 13.44 -18.04 -3.51
CA PRO A 52 13.56 -18.64 -2.18
C PRO A 52 13.21 -17.68 -1.04
N HIS A 53 13.35 -16.37 -1.26
CA HIS A 53 13.00 -15.36 -0.28
C HIS A 53 11.52 -14.96 -0.43
N ALA A 54 10.78 -15.05 0.66
CA ALA A 54 9.37 -14.68 0.69
C ALA A 54 9.18 -13.27 1.27
N VAL A 55 8.25 -12.51 0.68
CA VAL A 55 7.84 -11.19 1.16
C VAL A 55 6.33 -11.12 1.31
N VAL A 56 5.84 -10.60 2.44
CA VAL A 56 4.42 -10.37 2.68
C VAL A 56 4.14 -8.87 2.68
N LEU A 57 3.16 -8.46 1.88
CA LEU A 57 2.68 -7.09 1.80
C LEU A 57 1.41 -6.95 2.64
N VAL A 58 1.45 -6.11 3.68
CA VAL A 58 0.34 -5.84 4.60
C VAL A 58 -0.20 -4.44 4.33
N HIS A 59 -1.43 -4.36 3.83
CA HIS A 59 -2.05 -3.10 3.38
C HIS A 59 -2.41 -2.16 4.55
N ASP A 60 -2.64 -0.91 4.24
CA ASP A 60 -3.01 0.17 5.15
C ASP A 60 -4.44 0.02 5.74
N GLY A 61 -4.91 1.03 6.46
CA GLY A 61 -6.23 1.07 7.07
C GLY A 61 -7.32 1.71 6.20
N VAL A 62 -7.03 2.05 4.95
CA VAL A 62 -7.97 2.73 4.04
C VAL A 62 -8.30 1.86 2.83
N LEU A 63 -7.30 1.12 2.32
CA LEU A 63 -7.38 0.31 1.12
C LEU A 63 -7.12 -1.18 1.47
N HIS A 64 -7.37 -2.06 0.52
CA HIS A 64 -7.07 -3.49 0.58
C HIS A 64 -5.86 -3.85 -0.31
N SER A 65 -5.60 -5.15 -0.49
CA SER A 65 -4.42 -5.63 -1.23
C SER A 65 -4.29 -5.11 -2.66
N ALA A 66 -5.38 -4.66 -3.31
CA ALA A 66 -5.32 -4.03 -4.64
C ALA A 66 -4.51 -2.71 -4.65
N ALA A 67 -4.24 -2.12 -3.50
CA ALA A 67 -3.33 -0.98 -3.37
C ALA A 67 -1.91 -1.30 -3.84
N TRP A 68 -1.53 -2.58 -3.83
CA TRP A 68 -0.22 -3.05 -4.28
C TRP A 68 -0.15 -3.41 -5.77
N ASP A 69 -1.24 -3.26 -6.55
CA ASP A 69 -1.30 -3.74 -7.95
C ASP A 69 -0.19 -3.16 -8.83
N ASP A 70 0.11 -1.85 -8.67
CA ASP A 70 1.08 -1.15 -9.51
C ASP A 70 2.53 -1.59 -9.24
N VAL A 71 2.80 -2.18 -8.07
CA VAL A 71 4.11 -2.70 -7.66
C VAL A 71 4.17 -4.24 -7.66
N TRP A 72 3.02 -4.90 -7.71
CA TRP A 72 2.89 -6.35 -7.53
C TRP A 72 3.80 -7.18 -8.44
N GLN A 73 3.81 -6.85 -9.74
CA GLN A 73 4.61 -7.60 -10.72
C GLN A 73 6.11 -7.46 -10.49
N ASP A 74 6.57 -6.36 -9.92
CA ASP A 74 7.98 -6.18 -9.60
C ASP A 74 8.36 -7.07 -8.42
N PHE A 75 7.54 -7.12 -7.38
CA PHE A 75 7.75 -8.06 -6.27
C PHE A 75 7.72 -9.53 -6.73
N CYS A 76 6.79 -9.91 -7.62
CA CYS A 76 6.71 -11.27 -8.18
C CYS A 76 7.96 -11.71 -8.94
N LYS A 77 8.68 -10.78 -9.57
CA LYS A 77 9.92 -11.09 -10.31
C LYS A 77 11.09 -11.40 -9.38
N HIS A 78 11.11 -10.81 -8.18
CA HIS A 78 12.24 -10.86 -7.27
C HIS A 78 12.03 -11.81 -6.08
N PHE A 79 10.79 -12.03 -5.66
CA PHE A 79 10.44 -12.76 -4.43
C PHE A 79 9.33 -13.79 -4.67
N HIS A 80 9.14 -14.69 -3.72
CA HIS A 80 7.86 -15.32 -3.48
C HIS A 80 7.02 -14.28 -2.74
N ALA A 81 6.23 -13.52 -3.46
CA ALA A 81 5.46 -12.40 -2.93
C ALA A 81 4.05 -12.86 -2.54
N ILE A 82 3.61 -12.41 -1.37
CA ILE A 82 2.30 -12.67 -0.80
C ILE A 82 1.64 -11.34 -0.46
N ARG A 83 0.35 -11.20 -0.76
CA ARG A 83 -0.51 -10.13 -0.24
C ARG A 83 -1.84 -10.72 0.19
N TYR A 84 -2.48 -10.13 1.17
CA TYR A 84 -3.77 -10.60 1.66
C TYR A 84 -4.67 -9.42 2.02
N ASP A 85 -5.98 -9.65 1.99
CA ASP A 85 -6.96 -8.69 2.49
C ASP A 85 -7.22 -9.00 3.97
N ARG A 86 -7.03 -8.00 4.84
CA ARG A 86 -7.41 -8.11 6.26
C ARG A 86 -8.91 -8.27 6.39
N ARG A 87 -9.40 -8.75 7.54
CA ARG A 87 -10.83 -8.92 7.79
C ARG A 87 -11.58 -7.61 7.56
N GLY A 88 -12.67 -7.66 6.80
CA GLY A 88 -13.48 -6.51 6.44
C GLY A 88 -13.00 -5.74 5.22
N TYR A 89 -11.84 -6.04 4.68
CA TYR A 89 -11.26 -5.38 3.51
C TYR A 89 -11.33 -6.25 2.26
N GLY A 90 -11.47 -5.60 1.10
CA GLY A 90 -11.42 -6.25 -0.20
C GLY A 90 -12.37 -7.43 -0.33
N ARG A 91 -11.81 -8.62 -0.51
CA ARG A 91 -12.55 -9.88 -0.64
C ARG A 91 -12.67 -10.66 0.67
N SER A 92 -11.98 -10.24 1.73
CA SER A 92 -12.11 -10.85 3.05
C SER A 92 -13.40 -10.39 3.72
N PRO A 93 -14.28 -11.32 4.15
CA PRO A 93 -15.50 -10.96 4.85
C PRO A 93 -15.23 -10.16 6.13
N VAL A 94 -16.23 -9.39 6.52
CA VAL A 94 -16.24 -8.64 7.77
C VAL A 94 -16.11 -9.60 8.95
N ALA A 95 -15.32 -9.24 9.95
CA ALA A 95 -15.21 -9.97 11.19
C ALA A 95 -16.56 -10.05 11.94
N THR A 96 -16.85 -11.16 12.57
CA THR A 96 -18.08 -11.36 13.36
C THR A 96 -17.83 -11.36 14.87
N HIS A 97 -16.57 -11.33 15.28
CA HIS A 97 -16.11 -11.27 16.68
C HIS A 97 -14.74 -10.62 16.75
N GLY A 98 -14.30 -10.27 17.96
CA GLY A 98 -12.99 -9.68 18.18
C GLY A 98 -11.86 -10.62 17.75
N TYR A 99 -10.82 -10.08 17.12
CA TYR A 99 -9.68 -10.84 16.60
C TYR A 99 -8.37 -10.05 16.75
N TYR A 100 -7.23 -10.73 16.64
CA TYR A 100 -5.92 -10.11 16.55
C TYR A 100 -5.40 -10.20 15.11
N ALA A 101 -5.07 -9.06 14.50
CA ALA A 101 -4.54 -9.04 13.13
C ALA A 101 -3.17 -9.75 13.01
N THR A 102 -2.41 -9.82 14.10
CA THR A 102 -1.15 -10.60 14.17
C THR A 102 -1.41 -12.10 14.06
N ASP A 103 -2.49 -12.62 14.64
CA ASP A 103 -2.85 -14.04 14.53
C ASP A 103 -3.26 -14.41 13.11
N ASP A 104 -3.94 -13.50 12.41
CA ASP A 104 -4.26 -13.66 10.99
C ASP A 104 -2.99 -13.77 10.14
N LEU A 105 -1.99 -12.93 10.40
CA LEU A 105 -0.70 -13.01 9.70
C LEU A 105 0.05 -14.32 10.02
N VAL A 106 0.04 -14.78 11.29
CA VAL A 106 0.56 -16.11 11.67
C VAL A 106 -0.13 -17.20 10.85
N ALA A 107 -1.45 -17.14 10.72
CA ALA A 107 -2.22 -18.14 10.00
C ALA A 107 -1.89 -18.17 8.51
N VAL A 108 -1.76 -16.99 7.86
CA VAL A 108 -1.31 -16.87 6.46
C VAL A 108 0.05 -17.54 6.28
N LEU A 109 1.04 -17.21 7.12
CA LEU A 109 2.39 -17.75 7.00
C LEU A 109 2.42 -19.28 7.23
N ARG A 110 1.68 -19.76 8.23
CA ARG A 110 1.59 -21.21 8.51
C ARG A 110 0.91 -21.98 7.39
N HIS A 111 -0.17 -21.42 6.81
CA HIS A 111 -0.87 -22.03 5.68
C HIS A 111 0.05 -22.21 4.49
N LEU A 112 0.84 -21.17 4.17
CA LEU A 112 1.81 -21.16 3.09
C LEU A 112 3.12 -21.88 3.46
N LYS A 113 3.24 -22.41 4.68
CA LYS A 113 4.43 -23.12 5.21
C LYS A 113 5.69 -22.25 5.21
N LEU A 114 5.51 -20.93 5.32
CA LEU A 114 6.59 -19.97 5.40
C LEU A 114 7.06 -19.87 6.85
N LYS A 115 8.35 -20.12 7.06
CA LYS A 115 8.95 -20.09 8.41
C LYS A 115 9.47 -18.72 8.77
N ARG A 116 9.98 -18.00 7.76
CA ARG A 116 10.61 -16.70 7.94
C ARG A 116 10.45 -15.88 6.66
N VAL A 117 10.05 -14.62 6.79
CA VAL A 117 9.70 -13.75 5.66
C VAL A 117 10.20 -12.32 5.90
N ALA A 118 10.38 -11.59 4.82
CA ALA A 118 10.37 -10.13 4.89
C ALA A 118 8.92 -9.62 4.96
N ILE A 119 8.69 -8.53 5.68
CA ILE A 119 7.36 -7.90 5.75
C ILE A 119 7.45 -6.46 5.26
N VAL A 120 6.53 -6.08 4.39
CA VAL A 120 6.32 -4.70 3.95
C VAL A 120 4.93 -4.27 4.43
N GLY A 121 4.87 -3.45 5.46
CA GLY A 121 3.62 -3.01 6.06
C GLY A 121 3.37 -1.51 5.88
N SER A 122 2.19 -1.15 5.37
CA SER A 122 1.80 0.25 5.17
C SER A 122 0.86 0.74 6.27
N SER A 123 1.15 1.92 6.83
CA SER A 123 0.27 2.60 7.80
C SER A 123 -0.12 1.70 8.97
N HIS A 124 -1.40 1.39 9.15
CA HIS A 124 -1.88 0.40 10.12
C HIS A 124 -1.33 -1.01 9.85
N GLY A 125 -1.16 -1.42 8.58
CA GLY A 125 -0.43 -2.65 8.25
C GLY A 125 1.02 -2.62 8.72
N GLY A 126 1.63 -1.44 8.81
CA GLY A 126 2.94 -1.25 9.44
C GLY A 126 2.90 -1.45 10.95
N GLU A 127 1.87 -0.97 11.65
CA GLU A 127 1.65 -1.24 13.08
C GLU A 127 1.49 -2.73 13.35
N ILE A 128 0.67 -3.42 12.55
CA ILE A 128 0.52 -4.89 12.62
C ILE A 128 1.88 -5.57 12.43
N SER A 129 2.67 -5.12 11.47
CA SER A 129 3.99 -5.68 11.16
C SER A 129 4.99 -5.47 12.30
N ILE A 130 4.96 -4.32 12.98
CA ILE A 130 5.76 -4.04 14.18
C ILE A 130 5.35 -5.00 15.30
N ASN A 131 4.05 -5.09 15.62
CA ASN A 131 3.54 -5.95 16.68
C ASN A 131 3.84 -7.42 16.40
N PHE A 132 3.65 -7.87 15.16
CA PHE A 132 4.01 -9.21 14.73
C PHE A 132 5.51 -9.49 14.91
N THR A 133 6.38 -8.57 14.53
CA THR A 133 7.84 -8.71 14.69
C THR A 133 8.26 -8.79 16.16
N LEU A 134 7.57 -8.05 17.03
CA LEU A 134 7.83 -8.08 18.47
C LEU A 134 7.38 -9.38 19.13
N ASP A 135 6.30 -9.98 18.64
CA ASP A 135 5.73 -11.19 19.25
C ASP A 135 6.23 -12.49 18.57
N HIS A 136 6.70 -12.41 17.31
CA HIS A 136 7.22 -13.52 16.50
C HIS A 136 8.56 -13.18 15.81
N PRO A 137 9.60 -12.74 16.54
CA PRO A 137 10.86 -12.28 15.94
C PRO A 137 11.56 -13.35 15.11
N GLU A 138 11.33 -14.63 15.40
CA GLU A 138 11.88 -15.76 14.65
C GLU A 138 11.28 -15.93 13.25
N MET A 139 10.09 -15.36 13.01
CA MET A 139 9.37 -15.44 11.73
C MET A 139 9.69 -14.29 10.79
N VAL A 140 10.44 -13.26 11.23
CA VAL A 140 10.72 -12.07 10.42
C VAL A 140 12.21 -11.92 10.19
N GLU A 141 12.61 -11.75 8.92
CA GLU A 141 14.01 -11.52 8.56
C GLU A 141 14.33 -10.06 8.28
N GLN A 142 13.39 -9.32 7.71
CA GLN A 142 13.54 -7.90 7.38
C GLN A 142 12.17 -7.22 7.50
N LEU A 143 12.18 -5.94 7.86
CA LEU A 143 10.98 -5.15 8.04
C LEU A 143 11.05 -3.86 7.23
N VAL A 144 10.04 -3.62 6.40
CA VAL A 144 9.85 -2.36 5.67
C VAL A 144 8.54 -1.73 6.15
N LEU A 145 8.63 -0.52 6.69
CA LEU A 145 7.54 0.24 7.27
C LEU A 145 7.25 1.46 6.41
N VAL A 146 6.09 1.46 5.76
CA VAL A 146 5.68 2.45 4.76
C VAL A 146 4.64 3.37 5.39
N GLY A 147 4.98 4.61 5.70
CA GLY A 147 4.09 5.54 6.40
C GLY A 147 3.50 4.96 7.69
N ALA A 148 4.26 4.09 8.38
CA ALA A 148 3.76 3.29 9.48
C ALA A 148 3.50 4.11 10.74
N VAL A 149 2.49 3.69 11.49
CA VAL A 149 2.23 4.19 12.85
C VAL A 149 2.73 3.17 13.89
N VAL A 150 2.87 3.59 15.15
CA VAL A 150 3.31 2.72 16.25
C VAL A 150 2.36 2.82 17.43
N GLY A 151 1.88 1.69 17.90
CA GLY A 151 0.98 1.59 19.04
C GLY A 151 1.62 2.12 20.33
N GLY A 152 0.84 2.92 21.08
CA GLY A 152 1.30 3.59 22.30
C GLY A 152 1.81 5.02 22.10
N MET A 153 1.87 5.52 20.87
CA MET A 153 2.09 6.93 20.56
C MET A 153 0.75 7.62 20.26
N PRO A 154 0.39 8.69 20.96
CA PRO A 154 -0.88 9.37 20.75
C PRO A 154 -0.88 10.15 19.43
N PHE A 155 -2.04 10.23 18.79
CA PHE A 155 -2.27 11.10 17.64
C PHE A 155 -2.58 12.53 18.06
N THR A 156 -2.17 13.49 17.24
CA THR A 156 -2.47 14.91 17.48
C THR A 156 -3.93 15.25 17.19
N PRO A 157 -4.45 16.38 17.72
CA PRO A 157 -5.76 16.89 17.33
C PRO A 157 -5.92 17.05 15.81
N HIS A 158 -4.88 17.48 15.10
CA HIS A 158 -4.87 17.60 13.63
C HIS A 158 -5.16 16.26 12.94
N PHE A 159 -4.54 15.17 13.40
CA PHE A 159 -4.80 13.84 12.84
C PHE A 159 -6.25 13.41 13.07
N LEU A 160 -6.77 13.59 14.29
CA LEU A 160 -8.13 13.23 14.67
C LEU A 160 -9.18 14.04 13.89
N GLU A 161 -9.01 15.37 13.79
CA GLU A 161 -9.89 16.24 12.99
C GLU A 161 -9.91 15.85 11.51
N ARG A 162 -8.76 15.43 10.97
CA ARG A 162 -8.67 14.93 9.60
C ARG A 162 -9.42 13.60 9.44
N GLY A 163 -9.28 12.68 10.41
CA GLY A 163 -10.05 11.43 10.46
C GLY A 163 -11.56 11.69 10.50
N ASP A 164 -12.00 12.65 11.34
CA ASP A 164 -13.38 13.08 11.40
C ASP A 164 -13.91 13.60 10.06
N ALA A 165 -13.09 14.32 9.31
CA ALA A 165 -13.48 14.83 7.99
C ALA A 165 -13.75 13.71 6.98
N LEU A 166 -13.02 12.60 7.07
CA LEU A 166 -13.24 11.39 6.29
C LEU A 166 -14.44 10.57 6.81
N GLY A 167 -14.63 10.52 8.12
CA GLY A 167 -15.68 9.74 8.79
C GLY A 167 -17.08 10.36 8.73
N LYS A 168 -17.21 11.68 8.79
CA LYS A 168 -18.52 12.38 8.80
C LYS A 168 -19.48 12.04 7.65
N PRO A 169 -19.03 11.86 6.39
CA PRO A 169 -19.90 11.37 5.34
C PRO A 169 -20.41 9.95 5.63
N LEU A 170 -19.55 9.05 6.16
CA LEU A 170 -19.92 7.67 6.47
C LEU A 170 -20.98 7.57 7.56
N GLU A 171 -20.94 8.43 8.59
CA GLU A 171 -21.99 8.52 9.62
C GLU A 171 -23.37 8.80 9.04
N LYS A 172 -23.42 9.43 7.85
CA LYS A 172 -24.66 9.75 7.11
C LYS A 172 -24.99 8.72 6.03
N GLY A 173 -24.20 7.65 5.90
CA GLY A 173 -24.30 6.66 4.83
C GLY A 173 -23.86 7.19 3.45
N ASP A 174 -23.17 8.33 3.41
CA ASP A 174 -22.65 8.94 2.17
C ASP A 174 -21.25 8.39 1.84
N ILE A 175 -21.23 7.20 1.25
CA ILE A 175 -19.99 6.53 0.84
C ILE A 175 -19.27 7.31 -0.25
N GLU A 176 -20.01 7.85 -1.22
CA GLU A 176 -19.41 8.65 -2.31
C GLU A 176 -18.76 9.92 -1.75
N GLY A 177 -19.42 10.60 -0.82
CA GLY A 177 -18.85 11.74 -0.11
C GLY A 177 -17.58 11.41 0.65
N ALA A 178 -17.48 10.22 1.26
CA ALA A 178 -16.29 9.76 1.94
C ALA A 178 -15.14 9.50 0.95
N ILE A 179 -15.41 8.86 -0.20
CA ILE A 179 -14.42 8.63 -1.26
C ILE A 179 -13.92 9.97 -1.82
N VAL A 180 -14.81 10.93 -2.04
CA VAL A 180 -14.44 12.28 -2.49
C VAL A 180 -13.59 13.00 -1.43
N ALA A 181 -13.91 12.85 -0.15
CA ALA A 181 -13.13 13.42 0.94
C ALA A 181 -11.71 12.82 0.99
N ALA A 182 -11.60 11.49 0.89
CA ALA A 182 -10.31 10.81 0.80
C ALA A 182 -9.50 11.28 -0.41
N ALA A 183 -10.12 11.39 -1.58
CA ALA A 183 -9.47 11.87 -2.80
C ALA A 183 -8.99 13.33 -2.74
N LYS A 184 -9.58 14.15 -1.88
CA LYS A 184 -9.17 15.54 -1.63
C LYS A 184 -8.13 15.70 -0.53
N ASP A 185 -7.87 14.64 0.24
CA ASP A 185 -6.89 14.70 1.31
C ASP A 185 -5.47 14.76 0.73
N LYS A 186 -4.84 15.92 0.92
CA LYS A 186 -3.50 16.22 0.39
C LYS A 186 -2.37 15.41 1.04
N TYR A 187 -2.66 14.74 2.13
CA TYR A 187 -1.71 13.90 2.85
C TYR A 187 -1.80 12.43 2.43
N LEU A 188 -2.99 11.95 2.02
CA LEU A 188 -3.10 10.60 1.46
C LEU A 188 -2.38 10.51 0.11
N THR A 189 -2.56 11.52 -0.74
CA THR A 189 -1.83 11.66 -1.99
C THR A 189 -1.37 13.10 -2.16
N ALA A 190 -0.09 13.32 -2.44
CA ALA A 190 0.50 14.63 -2.60
C ALA A 190 -0.17 15.45 -3.73
N SER A 191 -0.01 16.76 -3.66
CA SER A 191 -0.48 17.65 -4.74
C SER A 191 0.19 17.30 -6.07
N GLY A 192 -0.60 17.10 -7.12
CA GLY A 192 -0.08 16.68 -8.43
C GLY A 192 -0.19 15.18 -8.72
N SER A 193 -0.50 14.35 -7.73
CA SER A 193 -0.66 12.89 -7.90
C SER A 193 -2.08 12.49 -8.36
N ASP A 194 -2.58 13.11 -9.45
CA ASP A 194 -3.96 12.88 -9.91
C ASP A 194 -4.24 11.42 -10.30
N ALA A 195 -3.26 10.73 -10.88
CA ALA A 195 -3.38 9.32 -11.23
C ALA A 195 -3.55 8.42 -10.00
N ALA A 196 -2.74 8.63 -8.96
CA ALA A 196 -2.82 7.90 -7.70
C ALA A 196 -4.15 8.17 -6.98
N ARG A 197 -4.59 9.43 -6.99
CA ARG A 197 -5.87 9.86 -6.43
C ARG A 197 -7.06 9.19 -7.10
N LYS A 198 -7.03 9.13 -8.42
CA LYS A 198 -8.03 8.41 -9.22
C LYS A 198 -7.98 6.91 -8.92
N ARG A 199 -6.79 6.30 -8.86
CA ARG A 199 -6.63 4.89 -8.54
C ARG A 199 -7.16 4.54 -7.15
N MET A 200 -6.85 5.35 -6.13
CA MET A 200 -7.40 5.19 -4.78
C MET A 200 -8.93 5.23 -4.80
N ALA A 201 -9.54 6.22 -5.48
CA ALA A 201 -10.99 6.34 -5.59
C ALA A 201 -11.62 5.13 -6.31
N GLU A 202 -10.99 4.59 -7.34
CA GLU A 202 -11.42 3.37 -8.05
C GLU A 202 -11.43 2.15 -7.12
N ILE A 203 -10.37 1.96 -6.32
CA ILE A 203 -10.27 0.86 -5.35
C ILE A 203 -11.39 0.95 -4.32
N LEU A 204 -11.59 2.13 -3.71
CA LEU A 204 -12.64 2.37 -2.72
C LEU A 204 -14.06 2.21 -3.31
N SER A 205 -14.27 2.68 -4.54
CA SER A 205 -15.58 2.54 -5.21
C SER A 205 -15.91 1.09 -5.53
N ALA A 206 -14.90 0.28 -5.85
CA ALA A 206 -15.08 -1.15 -6.12
C ALA A 206 -15.34 -1.96 -4.84
N ASN A 207 -14.82 -1.50 -3.69
CA ASN A 207 -14.96 -2.17 -2.40
C ASN A 207 -15.32 -1.17 -1.28
N PRO A 208 -16.55 -0.67 -1.24
CA PRO A 208 -16.98 0.29 -0.21
C PRO A 208 -16.88 -0.23 1.22
N GLN A 209 -16.85 -1.55 1.40
CA GLN A 209 -16.66 -2.16 2.72
C GLN A 209 -15.34 -1.77 3.37
N ASP A 210 -14.31 -1.41 2.61
CA ASP A 210 -13.03 -0.93 3.15
C ASP A 210 -13.21 0.29 4.08
N LEU A 211 -14.27 1.07 3.85
CA LEU A 211 -14.62 2.26 4.63
C LEU A 211 -15.75 2.02 5.65
N THR A 212 -16.49 0.92 5.56
CA THR A 212 -17.77 0.75 6.29
C THR A 212 -17.79 -0.46 7.22
N HIS A 213 -16.76 -1.32 7.22
CA HIS A 213 -16.73 -2.46 8.12
C HIS A 213 -16.59 -2.01 9.58
N PRO A 214 -17.20 -2.73 10.53
CA PRO A 214 -17.01 -2.45 11.94
C PRO A 214 -15.59 -2.81 12.37
N GLU A 215 -15.00 -1.96 13.20
CA GLU A 215 -13.68 -2.23 13.78
C GLU A 215 -13.82 -3.23 14.94
N LEU A 216 -13.38 -4.46 14.70
CA LEU A 216 -13.40 -5.55 15.68
C LEU A 216 -11.99 -6.09 15.99
N GLU A 217 -10.95 -5.41 15.49
CA GLU A 217 -9.57 -5.72 15.85
C GLU A 217 -9.34 -5.43 17.35
N LEU A 218 -8.82 -6.40 18.05
CA LEU A 218 -8.56 -6.28 19.48
C LEU A 218 -7.25 -5.53 19.73
N PRO A 219 -7.20 -4.66 20.76
CA PRO A 219 -6.00 -3.91 21.08
C PRO A 219 -4.88 -4.86 21.53
N VAL A 220 -3.67 -4.54 21.09
CA VAL A 220 -2.45 -5.22 21.49
C VAL A 220 -1.62 -4.38 22.47
N LYS A 221 -0.57 -4.97 23.05
CA LYS A 221 0.34 -4.24 23.92
C LYS A 221 1.02 -3.10 23.16
N PRO A 222 1.15 -1.90 23.75
CA PRO A 222 1.85 -0.80 23.11
C PRO A 222 3.25 -1.18 22.64
N ALA A 223 3.54 -0.97 21.35
CA ALA A 223 4.82 -1.30 20.74
C ALA A 223 5.92 -0.26 21.02
N LEU A 224 5.55 1.01 21.22
CA LEU A 224 6.50 2.11 21.40
C LEU A 224 7.59 1.82 22.45
N PRO A 225 7.29 1.35 23.68
CA PRO A 225 8.33 1.06 24.68
C PRO A 225 9.13 -0.23 24.35
N ARG A 226 8.70 -1.02 23.37
CA ARG A 226 9.30 -2.29 22.98
C ARG A 226 10.14 -2.22 21.71
N LEU A 227 10.19 -1.08 21.02
CA LEU A 227 10.89 -0.93 19.73
C LEU A 227 12.35 -1.39 19.78
N GLY A 228 13.01 -1.23 20.93
CA GLY A 228 14.36 -1.71 21.15
C GLY A 228 14.54 -3.25 21.12
N GLU A 229 13.46 -4.02 21.12
CA GLU A 229 13.50 -5.48 20.98
C GLU A 229 13.67 -5.91 19.51
N ILE A 230 13.31 -5.07 18.54
CA ILE A 230 13.46 -5.33 17.11
C ILE A 230 14.94 -5.27 16.72
N ARG A 231 15.54 -6.40 16.35
CA ARG A 231 16.97 -6.52 16.03
C ARG A 231 17.26 -6.78 14.56
N ILE A 232 16.23 -6.97 13.75
CA ILE A 232 16.33 -7.20 12.31
C ILE A 232 16.60 -5.91 11.53
N PRO A 233 17.13 -5.98 10.30
CA PRO A 233 17.22 -4.84 9.43
C PRO A 233 15.82 -4.24 9.19
N THR A 234 15.70 -2.93 9.42
CA THR A 234 14.42 -2.23 9.31
C THR A 234 14.57 -0.99 8.44
N MET A 235 13.71 -0.83 7.45
CA MET A 235 13.63 0.38 6.64
C MET A 235 12.29 1.07 6.89
N LEU A 236 12.34 2.40 7.01
CA LEU A 236 11.18 3.26 7.10
C LEU A 236 11.10 4.07 5.80
N LEU A 237 9.95 4.02 5.12
CA LEU A 237 9.65 4.91 4.01
C LEU A 237 8.57 5.90 4.43
N VAL A 238 8.80 7.18 4.15
CA VAL A 238 7.86 8.27 4.43
C VAL A 238 7.85 9.20 3.21
N GLY A 239 6.69 9.59 2.71
CA GLY A 239 6.60 10.65 1.72
C GLY A 239 6.90 12.01 2.36
N ASP A 240 7.52 12.94 1.66
CA ASP A 240 7.80 14.28 2.20
C ASP A 240 6.53 15.09 2.49
N ALA A 241 5.43 14.78 1.78
CA ALA A 241 4.11 15.36 1.97
C ALA A 241 3.16 14.49 2.81
N ASP A 242 3.67 13.45 3.51
CA ASP A 242 2.88 12.57 4.35
C ASP A 242 2.29 13.31 5.58
N ILE A 243 1.37 12.67 6.26
CA ILE A 243 0.69 13.19 7.46
C ILE A 243 1.73 13.57 8.52
N PRO A 244 1.67 14.78 9.14
CA PRO A 244 2.64 15.19 10.14
C PRO A 244 2.82 14.20 11.29
N ASP A 245 1.74 13.55 11.72
CA ASP A 245 1.80 12.50 12.75
C ASP A 245 2.61 11.30 12.30
N VAL A 246 2.52 10.91 11.03
CA VAL A 246 3.30 9.80 10.46
C VAL A 246 4.80 10.12 10.48
N HIS A 247 5.20 11.35 10.19
CA HIS A 247 6.60 11.77 10.35
C HIS A 247 7.07 11.66 11.81
N ALA A 248 6.21 12.01 12.78
CA ALA A 248 6.52 11.89 14.20
C ALA A 248 6.64 10.41 14.62
N HIS A 249 5.71 9.55 14.17
CA HIS A 249 5.79 8.11 14.40
C HIS A 249 7.05 7.49 13.77
N ALA A 250 7.37 7.85 12.53
CA ALA A 250 8.60 7.40 11.86
C ALA A 250 9.85 7.82 12.63
N GLY A 251 9.90 9.05 13.17
CA GLY A 251 10.99 9.52 14.03
C GLY A 251 11.12 8.70 15.31
N ALA A 252 10.01 8.37 15.97
CA ALA A 252 10.00 7.54 17.17
C ALA A 252 10.46 6.10 16.86
N ILE A 253 10.01 5.51 15.76
CA ILE A 253 10.43 4.17 15.33
C ILE A 253 11.93 4.16 15.00
N GLU A 254 12.42 5.16 14.24
CA GLU A 254 13.84 5.27 13.87
C GLU A 254 14.74 5.39 15.12
N ALA A 255 14.31 6.17 16.09
CA ALA A 255 15.06 6.32 17.35
C ALA A 255 15.00 5.06 18.24
N GLY A 256 13.89 4.31 18.18
CA GLY A 256 13.66 3.15 19.03
C GLY A 256 14.23 1.84 18.49
N VAL A 257 14.26 1.64 17.17
CA VAL A 257 14.72 0.41 16.53
C VAL A 257 16.21 0.51 16.16
N PRO A 258 17.11 -0.29 16.77
CA PRO A 258 18.58 -0.10 16.65
C PRO A 258 19.13 -0.23 15.22
N ARG A 259 18.45 -0.95 14.33
CA ARG A 259 18.85 -1.17 12.93
C ARG A 259 17.91 -0.52 11.92
N ALA A 260 17.16 0.49 12.36
CA ALA A 260 16.30 1.25 11.48
C ALA A 260 17.07 2.29 10.67
N ARG A 261 16.66 2.48 9.42
CA ARG A 261 17.04 3.62 8.58
C ARG A 261 15.82 4.19 7.91
N ARG A 262 15.72 5.50 7.83
CA ARG A 262 14.63 6.17 7.14
C ARG A 262 15.06 6.63 5.75
N VAL A 263 14.13 6.46 4.81
CA VAL A 263 14.19 6.99 3.44
C VAL A 263 12.96 7.86 3.25
N VAL A 264 13.15 9.06 2.71
CA VAL A 264 12.07 9.96 2.34
C VAL A 264 11.89 9.91 0.83
N ILE A 265 10.65 9.78 0.37
CA ILE A 265 10.29 9.83 -1.05
C ILE A 265 9.76 11.24 -1.32
N ASP A 266 10.44 11.97 -2.20
CA ASP A 266 10.10 13.33 -2.54
C ASP A 266 8.78 13.40 -3.34
N GLU A 267 8.00 14.45 -3.12
CA GLU A 267 6.72 14.70 -3.79
C GLU A 267 5.74 13.52 -3.67
N ALA A 268 5.73 12.86 -2.54
CA ALA A 268 4.82 11.76 -2.22
C ALA A 268 4.10 11.98 -0.90
N GLY A 269 2.84 11.57 -0.83
CA GLY A 269 2.04 11.52 0.37
C GLY A 269 2.11 10.15 1.06
N HIS A 270 1.02 9.79 1.72
CA HIS A 270 0.92 8.56 2.51
C HIS A 270 0.91 7.29 1.65
N LEU A 271 0.27 7.35 0.46
CA LEU A 271 0.11 6.23 -0.46
C LEU A 271 1.20 6.23 -1.55
N MET A 272 2.46 6.35 -1.14
CA MET A 272 3.61 6.51 -2.03
C MET A 272 3.79 5.37 -3.04
N TYR A 273 3.31 4.17 -2.74
CA TYR A 273 3.31 3.03 -3.67
C TYR A 273 2.30 3.18 -4.82
N LEU A 274 1.27 4.03 -4.66
CA LEU A 274 0.39 4.44 -5.76
C LEU A 274 0.94 5.66 -6.53
N GLU A 275 1.68 6.53 -5.86
CA GLU A 275 2.15 7.79 -6.42
C GLU A 275 3.45 7.63 -7.20
N LYS A 276 4.37 6.84 -6.67
CA LYS A 276 5.74 6.63 -7.18
C LYS A 276 6.05 5.11 -7.27
N PRO A 277 5.24 4.28 -7.94
CA PRO A 277 5.35 2.81 -7.88
C PRO A 277 6.71 2.29 -8.31
N THR A 278 7.31 2.86 -9.35
CA THR A 278 8.64 2.44 -9.85
C THR A 278 9.75 2.77 -8.85
N GLU A 279 9.72 3.96 -8.27
CA GLU A 279 10.71 4.37 -7.27
C GLU A 279 10.55 3.58 -5.97
N PHE A 280 9.32 3.40 -5.51
CA PHE A 280 8.98 2.57 -4.37
C PHE A 280 9.49 1.13 -4.54
N SER A 281 9.14 0.47 -5.65
CA SER A 281 9.60 -0.90 -5.96
C SER A 281 11.13 -0.98 -5.93
N ARG A 282 11.82 -0.06 -6.60
CA ARG A 282 13.29 -0.05 -6.65
C ARG A 282 13.92 0.05 -5.26
N ILE A 283 13.45 0.99 -4.43
CA ILE A 283 14.01 1.21 -3.08
C ILE A 283 13.78 0.00 -2.19
N VAL A 284 12.56 -0.55 -2.20
CA VAL A 284 12.19 -1.68 -1.33
C VAL A 284 12.91 -2.95 -1.77
N ILE A 285 12.91 -3.27 -3.06
CA ILE A 285 13.56 -4.46 -3.60
C ILE A 285 15.07 -4.41 -3.33
N GLU A 286 15.72 -3.27 -3.60
CA GLU A 286 17.14 -3.08 -3.30
C GLU A 286 17.46 -3.31 -1.81
N PHE A 287 16.60 -2.84 -0.91
CA PHE A 287 16.80 -3.09 0.52
C PHE A 287 16.66 -4.57 0.86
N LEU A 288 15.67 -5.25 0.31
CA LEU A 288 15.36 -6.65 0.63
C LEU A 288 16.40 -7.63 0.04
N GLU A 289 17.04 -7.28 -1.08
CA GLU A 289 18.06 -8.13 -1.72
C GLU A 289 19.46 -7.96 -1.11
N ASN A 290 19.76 -6.83 -0.49
CA ASN A 290 21.12 -6.48 -0.05
C ASN A 290 21.41 -6.72 1.44
N GLN A 291 20.70 -7.66 2.12
CA GLN A 291 20.90 -7.92 3.57
C GLN A 291 21.30 -9.36 3.86
#